data_332a6b402ada76f14d33902329a2468d
#
_entry.id   332a6b402ada76f14d33902329a2468d
#
_cell.length_a   1.000
_cell.length_b   1.000
_cell.length_c   1.000
_cell.angle_alpha   90.00
_cell.angle_beta   90.00
_cell.angle_gamma   90.00
#
_symmetry.space_group_name_H-M   'P 1'
#
loop_
_entity.id
_entity.type
_entity.pdbx_description
1 polymer ?
#
loop_
_entity_poly.entity_id
_entity_poly.type
_entity_poly.pdbx_seq_one_letter_code
_entity_poly.pdbx_strand_id
1 'polypeptide(L)'
;MSNWSAKNPYDSKITECYVLNGEGSKKETRHIVFDLGDSGLDYKVGDALGVLPENPPHIVEELLELQGWDRDHTVTTHKGEKDLYSALKKDFEVHQANKKFVQSLANKVVSSGMSISMSIVKRSRNGVDWNAAEDGDLPPGLTTSMPSDDPASQVKAILSDAKEIENYIWTRDYVDIMNEFSVKYSPEEFLELVDRLKPRLYSIASSHDAHPGFVELTVGIVRFNYHDRQRGGITTQYMADEVLVNETPVGVFTVSYTHLRAHETFA
;
A
#
# COMPACT_ATOMS: atom_id res chain seq x y z
N MET A 1 -4.79 -7.40 29.88
CA MET A 1 -4.62 -7.51 28.42
C MET A 1 -5.13 -6.22 27.82
N SER A 2 -4.35 -5.57 27.01
CA SER A 2 -4.77 -4.33 26.32
C SER A 2 -5.93 -4.61 25.38
N ASN A 3 -6.91 -3.69 25.32
CA ASN A 3 -8.08 -3.81 24.40
C ASN A 3 -7.74 -3.34 22.96
N TRP A 4 -6.45 -3.09 22.69
CA TRP A 4 -6.00 -2.59 21.39
C TRP A 4 -5.94 -3.72 20.35
N SER A 5 -6.37 -3.41 19.14
CA SER A 5 -6.48 -4.38 18.04
C SER A 5 -6.54 -3.66 16.69
N ALA A 6 -6.53 -4.40 15.58
CA ALA A 6 -6.72 -3.84 14.24
C ALA A 6 -8.01 -3.01 14.08
N LYS A 7 -9.06 -3.30 14.89
CA LYS A 7 -10.33 -2.56 14.87
C LYS A 7 -10.35 -1.36 15.82
N ASN A 8 -9.49 -1.39 16.82
CA ASN A 8 -9.34 -0.35 17.84
C ASN A 8 -7.85 -0.16 18.12
N PRO A 9 -7.08 0.47 17.21
CA PRO A 9 -5.65 0.68 17.40
C PRO A 9 -5.38 1.75 18.43
N TYR A 10 -4.20 1.68 19.05
CA TYR A 10 -3.67 2.77 19.85
C TYR A 10 -3.01 3.80 18.94
N ASP A 11 -3.30 5.09 19.13
CA ASP A 11 -2.67 6.18 18.42
C ASP A 11 -1.30 6.48 19.03
N SER A 12 -0.27 5.80 18.50
CA SER A 12 1.14 5.96 18.87
C SER A 12 1.79 7.08 18.05
N LYS A 13 2.99 7.50 18.44
CA LYS A 13 3.85 8.38 17.65
C LYS A 13 5.18 7.72 17.35
N ILE A 14 5.73 7.99 16.18
CA ILE A 14 7.12 7.65 15.86
C ILE A 14 7.99 8.72 16.50
N THR A 15 8.89 8.33 17.39
CA THR A 15 9.82 9.23 18.08
C THR A 15 11.18 9.30 17.40
N GLU A 16 11.58 8.23 16.71
CA GLU A 16 12.82 8.15 15.96
C GLU A 16 12.60 7.40 14.64
N CYS A 17 13.19 7.91 13.55
CA CYS A 17 13.19 7.25 12.23
C CYS A 17 14.46 7.62 11.49
N TYR A 18 15.44 6.69 11.39
CA TYR A 18 16.70 6.95 10.71
C TYR A 18 17.21 5.73 9.94
N VAL A 19 18.04 5.99 8.92
CA VAL A 19 18.61 4.96 8.04
C VAL A 19 19.74 4.21 8.75
N LEU A 20 19.72 2.89 8.66
CA LEU A 20 20.75 2.00 9.23
C LEU A 20 21.85 1.62 8.23
N ASN A 21 21.57 1.74 6.92
CA ASN A 21 22.51 1.33 5.89
C ASN A 21 23.69 2.31 5.77
N GLY A 22 24.88 1.76 5.58
CA GLY A 22 26.07 2.53 5.22
C GLY A 22 26.05 2.99 3.77
N GLU A 23 27.01 3.86 3.44
CA GLU A 23 27.22 4.36 2.09
C GLU A 23 27.44 3.21 1.08
N GLY A 24 26.84 3.33 -0.11
CA GLY A 24 26.93 2.31 -1.19
C GLY A 24 25.89 1.18 -1.09
N SER A 25 25.05 1.13 -0.07
CA SER A 25 23.95 0.17 -0.02
C SER A 25 22.85 0.53 -1.03
N LYS A 26 22.41 -0.46 -1.81
CA LYS A 26 21.24 -0.32 -2.71
C LYS A 26 19.90 -0.51 -1.97
N LYS A 27 19.94 -0.93 -0.69
CA LYS A 27 18.74 -1.13 0.14
C LYS A 27 18.62 0.01 1.14
N GLU A 28 17.41 0.39 1.46
CA GLU A 28 17.09 1.31 2.55
C GLU A 28 16.47 0.51 3.69
N THR A 29 17.16 0.48 4.84
CA THR A 29 16.64 -0.11 6.07
C THR A 29 16.63 0.97 7.13
N ARG A 30 15.50 1.16 7.81
CA ARG A 30 15.36 2.16 8.87
C ARG A 30 15.14 1.52 10.24
N HIS A 31 15.69 2.17 11.23
CA HIS A 31 15.31 2.01 12.62
C HIS A 31 14.13 2.95 12.89
N ILE A 32 13.06 2.42 13.47
CA ILE A 32 11.84 3.17 13.74
C ILE A 32 11.40 2.86 15.17
N VAL A 33 11.23 3.90 15.98
CA VAL A 33 10.82 3.79 17.39
C VAL A 33 9.41 4.34 17.56
N PHE A 34 8.53 3.55 18.15
CA PHE A 34 7.17 3.92 18.51
C PHE A 34 7.04 4.15 20.00
N ASP A 35 6.45 5.26 20.39
CA ASP A 35 6.07 5.55 21.77
C ASP A 35 4.74 4.90 22.11
N LEU A 36 4.73 3.97 23.05
CA LEU A 36 3.52 3.31 23.52
C LEU A 36 2.76 4.11 24.59
N GLY A 37 3.37 5.18 25.12
CA GLY A 37 2.72 6.06 26.10
C GLY A 37 2.03 5.31 27.22
N ASP A 38 0.81 5.77 27.56
CA ASP A 38 -0.04 5.16 28.60
C ASP A 38 -0.98 4.07 28.04
N SER A 39 -0.69 3.50 26.86
CA SER A 39 -1.54 2.49 26.22
C SER A 39 -1.75 1.22 27.03
N GLY A 40 -0.79 0.89 27.92
CA GLY A 40 -0.73 -0.42 28.57
C GLY A 40 -0.45 -1.56 27.60
N LEU A 41 0.03 -1.26 26.37
CA LEU A 41 0.53 -2.26 25.44
C LEU A 41 1.77 -2.94 26.01
N ASP A 42 1.74 -4.25 26.03
CA ASP A 42 2.87 -5.11 26.44
C ASP A 42 3.20 -6.05 25.27
N TYR A 43 4.45 -6.44 25.18
CA TYR A 43 4.93 -7.39 24.16
C TYR A 43 6.10 -8.21 24.69
N LYS A 44 6.34 -9.34 24.06
CA LYS A 44 7.48 -10.23 24.34
C LYS A 44 8.35 -10.36 23.10
N VAL A 45 9.57 -10.76 23.30
CA VAL A 45 10.48 -11.13 22.19
C VAL A 45 9.78 -12.13 21.26
N GLY A 46 9.80 -11.85 19.96
CA GLY A 46 9.11 -12.63 18.94
C GLY A 46 7.66 -12.21 18.64
N ASP A 47 7.11 -11.26 19.37
CA ASP A 47 5.82 -10.63 19.03
C ASP A 47 5.99 -9.65 17.86
N ALA A 48 4.87 -9.24 17.27
CA ALA A 48 4.83 -8.28 16.17
C ALA A 48 4.01 -7.04 16.53
N LEU A 49 4.41 -5.89 15.98
CA LEU A 49 3.63 -4.66 15.97
C LEU A 49 2.79 -4.61 14.69
N GLY A 50 1.49 -4.49 14.83
CA GLY A 50 0.59 -4.16 13.74
C GLY A 50 0.55 -2.64 13.56
N VAL A 51 0.84 -2.17 12.35
CA VAL A 51 0.83 -0.75 11.99
C VAL A 51 -0.24 -0.51 10.94
N LEU A 52 -1.12 0.47 11.18
CA LEU A 52 -2.14 0.91 10.25
C LEU A 52 -1.56 2.02 9.37
N PRO A 53 -1.39 1.78 8.05
CA PRO A 53 -0.91 2.80 7.14
C PRO A 53 -2.04 3.74 6.68
N GLU A 54 -1.64 4.82 6.03
CA GLU A 54 -2.49 5.60 5.14
C GLU A 54 -1.97 5.45 3.70
N ASN A 55 -2.86 5.60 2.71
CA ASN A 55 -2.43 5.66 1.32
C ASN A 55 -1.69 6.97 1.03
N PRO A 56 -0.65 6.94 0.18
CA PRO A 56 0.07 8.15 -0.22
C PRO A 56 -0.87 9.20 -0.81
N PRO A 57 -0.80 10.46 -0.37
CA PRO A 57 -1.69 11.52 -0.85
C PRO A 57 -1.71 11.66 -2.37
N HIS A 58 -0.55 11.51 -3.04
CA HIS A 58 -0.44 11.65 -4.49
C HIS A 58 -1.24 10.59 -5.27
N ILE A 59 -1.34 9.34 -4.77
CA ILE A 59 -2.15 8.29 -5.41
C ILE A 59 -3.64 8.61 -5.27
N VAL A 60 -4.04 9.10 -4.10
CA VAL A 60 -5.44 9.49 -3.84
C VAL A 60 -5.84 10.68 -4.72
N GLU A 61 -4.99 11.72 -4.81
CA GLU A 61 -5.24 12.89 -5.65
C GLU A 61 -5.29 12.51 -7.15
N GLU A 62 -4.35 11.68 -7.63
CA GLU A 62 -4.36 11.18 -9.01
C GLU A 62 -5.64 10.41 -9.34
N LEU A 63 -6.14 9.59 -8.41
CA LEU A 63 -7.37 8.84 -8.59
C LEU A 63 -8.60 9.75 -8.66
N LEU A 64 -8.69 10.74 -7.77
CA LEU A 64 -9.76 11.74 -7.78
C LEU A 64 -9.76 12.53 -9.08
N GLU A 65 -8.58 13.05 -9.49
CA GLU A 65 -8.41 13.82 -10.74
C GLU A 65 -8.76 12.97 -11.96
N LEU A 66 -8.22 11.76 -12.04
CA LEU A 66 -8.45 10.84 -13.15
C LEU A 66 -9.93 10.55 -13.33
N GLN A 67 -10.65 10.31 -12.25
CA GLN A 67 -12.06 9.96 -12.30
C GLN A 67 -12.98 11.19 -12.36
N GLY A 68 -12.47 12.38 -11.97
CA GLY A 68 -13.25 13.62 -11.85
C GLY A 68 -14.19 13.59 -10.66
N TRP A 69 -13.78 12.88 -9.58
CA TRP A 69 -14.58 12.82 -8.35
C TRP A 69 -14.36 14.06 -7.48
N ASP A 70 -15.46 14.50 -6.84
CA ASP A 70 -15.39 15.50 -5.80
C ASP A 70 -14.77 14.89 -4.53
N ARG A 71 -13.70 15.50 -4.02
CA ARG A 71 -13.01 15.02 -2.82
C ARG A 71 -13.87 15.07 -1.57
N ASP A 72 -14.81 16.02 -1.52
CA ASP A 72 -15.71 16.25 -0.38
C ASP A 72 -17.02 15.43 -0.49
N HIS A 73 -17.18 14.66 -1.58
CA HIS A 73 -18.33 13.78 -1.77
C HIS A 73 -18.48 12.82 -0.59
N THR A 74 -19.64 12.80 0.05
CA THR A 74 -19.90 11.95 1.20
C THR A 74 -20.13 10.50 0.78
N VAL A 75 -19.37 9.59 1.36
CA VAL A 75 -19.47 8.15 1.13
C VAL A 75 -19.65 7.39 2.44
N THR A 76 -20.33 6.26 2.37
CA THR A 76 -20.46 5.35 3.50
C THR A 76 -19.38 4.28 3.48
N THR A 77 -18.59 4.21 4.55
CA THR A 77 -17.54 3.21 4.71
C THR A 77 -17.87 2.25 5.85
N HIS A 78 -17.05 1.22 6.03
CA HIS A 78 -17.15 0.31 7.18
C HIS A 78 -16.86 0.98 8.54
N LYS A 79 -16.33 2.22 8.53
CA LYS A 79 -16.08 3.05 9.72
C LYS A 79 -17.09 4.21 9.86
N GLY A 80 -18.16 4.24 9.05
CA GLY A 80 -19.16 5.28 9.03
C GLY A 80 -19.08 6.20 7.81
N GLU A 81 -19.85 7.29 7.83
CA GLU A 81 -19.88 8.29 6.77
C GLU A 81 -18.67 9.24 6.89
N LYS A 82 -18.07 9.59 5.76
CA LYS A 82 -17.00 10.56 5.66
C LYS A 82 -16.85 11.05 4.21
N ASP A 83 -16.00 12.05 4.01
CA ASP A 83 -15.61 12.51 2.68
C ASP A 83 -14.80 11.45 1.92
N LEU A 84 -14.88 11.48 0.60
CA LEU A 84 -14.25 10.50 -0.29
C LEU A 84 -12.72 10.50 -0.16
N TYR A 85 -12.09 11.68 -0.02
CA TYR A 85 -10.65 11.77 0.15
C TYR A 85 -10.18 11.02 1.41
N SER A 86 -10.82 11.27 2.54
CA SER A 86 -10.52 10.60 3.81
C SER A 86 -10.79 9.10 3.74
N ALA A 87 -11.86 8.69 3.05
CA ALA A 87 -12.18 7.28 2.84
C ALA A 87 -11.09 6.58 2.03
N LEU A 88 -10.69 7.13 0.87
CA LEU A 88 -9.63 6.59 0.03
C LEU A 88 -8.27 6.61 0.72
N LYS A 89 -7.99 7.63 1.53
CA LYS A 89 -6.72 7.74 2.24
C LYS A 89 -6.57 6.73 3.37
N LYS A 90 -7.66 6.43 4.14
CA LYS A 90 -7.57 5.73 5.42
C LYS A 90 -8.31 4.40 5.50
N ASP A 91 -9.25 4.12 4.60
CA ASP A 91 -10.15 2.98 4.75
C ASP A 91 -10.03 1.92 3.65
N PHE A 92 -9.55 2.30 2.46
CA PHE A 92 -9.46 1.42 1.29
C PHE A 92 -8.05 1.32 0.75
N GLU A 93 -7.69 0.14 0.22
CA GLU A 93 -6.37 -0.16 -0.31
C GLU A 93 -6.28 0.25 -1.79
N VAL A 94 -5.81 1.48 -2.08
CA VAL A 94 -5.79 2.03 -3.44
C VAL A 94 -4.44 1.96 -4.14
N HIS A 95 -3.39 1.55 -3.44
CA HIS A 95 -2.02 1.51 -3.99
C HIS A 95 -1.73 0.24 -4.82
N GLN A 96 -2.59 -0.77 -4.77
CA GLN A 96 -2.47 -2.00 -5.54
C GLN A 96 -3.85 -2.49 -5.97
N ALA A 97 -4.01 -2.76 -7.26
CA ALA A 97 -5.26 -3.29 -7.79
C ALA A 97 -5.51 -4.73 -7.33
N ASN A 98 -6.78 -5.12 -7.27
CA ASN A 98 -7.21 -6.47 -6.91
C ASN A 98 -7.88 -7.21 -8.08
N LYS A 99 -8.02 -8.53 -7.94
CA LYS A 99 -8.65 -9.39 -8.96
C LYS A 99 -10.10 -9.01 -9.27
N LYS A 100 -10.86 -8.61 -8.25
CA LYS A 100 -12.27 -8.22 -8.37
C LYS A 100 -12.43 -7.00 -9.28
N PHE A 101 -11.55 -6.03 -9.15
CA PHE A 101 -11.54 -4.84 -10.00
C PHE A 101 -11.25 -5.21 -11.47
N VAL A 102 -10.20 -6.01 -11.72
CA VAL A 102 -9.86 -6.46 -13.08
C VAL A 102 -11.01 -7.24 -13.71
N GLN A 103 -11.70 -8.08 -12.95
CA GLN A 103 -12.88 -8.80 -13.44
C GLN A 103 -14.04 -7.85 -13.81
N SER A 104 -14.19 -6.73 -13.09
CA SER A 104 -15.23 -5.74 -13.40
C SER A 104 -14.97 -4.99 -14.71
N LEU A 105 -13.71 -4.91 -15.16
CA LEU A 105 -13.34 -4.25 -16.42
C LEU A 105 -14.05 -4.91 -17.63
N ALA A 106 -14.21 -6.22 -17.64
CA ALA A 106 -14.90 -6.91 -18.72
C ALA A 106 -16.29 -6.33 -18.99
N ASN A 107 -17.03 -6.04 -17.92
CA ASN A 107 -18.38 -5.47 -18.04
C ASN A 107 -18.33 -4.01 -18.51
N LYS A 108 -17.36 -3.22 -18.06
CA LYS A 108 -17.22 -1.80 -18.45
C LYS A 108 -16.73 -1.67 -19.90
N VAL A 109 -15.72 -2.43 -20.31
CA VAL A 109 -15.13 -2.38 -21.66
C VAL A 109 -16.10 -2.90 -22.71
N VAL A 110 -16.78 -4.02 -22.45
CA VAL A 110 -17.76 -4.60 -23.38
C VAL A 110 -18.99 -3.70 -23.52
N SER A 111 -19.47 -3.06 -22.44
CA SER A 111 -20.65 -2.19 -22.49
C SER A 111 -20.40 -0.86 -23.18
N SER A 112 -19.15 -0.38 -23.19
CA SER A 112 -18.85 0.95 -23.74
C SER A 112 -18.67 1.01 -25.25
N GLY A 113 -18.49 -0.12 -25.93
CA GLY A 113 -18.26 -0.15 -27.39
C GLY A 113 -17.05 0.69 -27.83
N MET A 114 -16.11 0.97 -26.91
CA MET A 114 -15.02 1.93 -27.12
C MET A 114 -13.93 1.37 -28.03
N SER A 115 -13.75 2.07 -29.14
CA SER A 115 -12.50 2.08 -29.90
C SER A 115 -11.54 3.03 -29.19
N ILE A 116 -10.43 2.55 -28.64
CA ILE A 116 -9.50 3.39 -27.87
C ILE A 116 -8.42 3.96 -28.77
N SER A 117 -8.28 5.28 -28.71
CA SER A 117 -7.10 6.02 -29.14
C SER A 117 -6.07 5.97 -28.00
N MET A 118 -5.00 5.18 -28.16
CA MET A 118 -3.86 5.17 -27.25
C MET A 118 -3.14 6.52 -27.30
N SER A 119 -3.45 7.41 -26.37
CA SER A 119 -2.56 8.52 -26.06
C SER A 119 -1.72 8.16 -24.83
N ILE A 120 -0.51 7.67 -25.06
CA ILE A 120 0.53 7.58 -24.03
C ILE A 120 0.87 9.00 -23.61
N VAL A 121 0.27 9.48 -22.53
CA VAL A 121 0.68 10.75 -21.93
C VAL A 121 1.98 10.49 -21.17
N LYS A 122 3.11 10.75 -21.83
CA LYS A 122 4.40 10.93 -21.16
C LYS A 122 4.30 12.19 -20.27
N ARG A 123 3.93 12.02 -19.02
CA ARG A 123 4.15 13.06 -18.00
C ARG A 123 5.53 12.87 -17.39
N SER A 124 6.51 13.59 -17.95
CA SER A 124 7.77 13.83 -17.28
C SER A 124 7.50 14.66 -16.02
N ARG A 125 7.72 14.12 -14.84
CA ARG A 125 7.83 14.87 -13.60
C ARG A 125 9.30 15.06 -13.22
N ASN A 126 9.68 16.35 -13.08
CA ASN A 126 11.01 16.79 -12.71
C ASN A 126 11.47 16.22 -11.34
N GLY A 127 12.61 15.58 -11.38
CA GLY A 127 13.70 15.77 -10.46
C GLY A 127 13.52 15.34 -9.01
N VAL A 128 13.48 14.05 -8.73
CA VAL A 128 14.14 13.47 -7.54
C VAL A 128 14.83 12.19 -8.02
N ASP A 129 16.14 12.17 -7.90
CA ASP A 129 16.97 11.02 -8.19
C ASP A 129 16.81 10.00 -7.05
N TRP A 130 15.81 9.16 -7.19
CA TRP A 130 15.65 8.00 -6.34
C TRP A 130 16.52 6.93 -6.97
N ASN A 131 17.56 6.47 -6.24
CA ASN A 131 18.37 5.34 -6.66
C ASN A 131 17.46 4.22 -7.17
N ALA A 132 17.32 4.16 -8.49
CA ALA A 132 16.58 3.14 -9.17
C ALA A 132 17.10 1.78 -8.67
N ALA A 133 16.26 1.00 -8.03
CA ALA A 133 16.42 -0.42 -8.16
C ALA A 133 16.40 -0.65 -9.67
N GLU A 134 17.55 -0.99 -10.24
CA GLU A 134 17.63 -1.52 -11.59
C GLU A 134 16.50 -2.55 -11.68
N ASP A 135 15.77 -2.59 -12.81
CA ASP A 135 14.69 -3.53 -13.09
C ASP A 135 14.86 -4.83 -12.30
N GLY A 136 14.46 -4.76 -11.03
CA GLY A 136 14.80 -5.77 -10.07
C GLY A 136 13.82 -6.89 -10.19
N ASP A 137 14.28 -8.01 -10.69
CA ASP A 137 13.70 -9.33 -10.55
C ASP A 137 12.19 -9.43 -10.77
N LEU A 138 11.75 -9.06 -11.98
CA LEU A 138 10.47 -9.55 -12.49
C LEU A 138 10.50 -11.08 -12.41
N PRO A 139 9.49 -11.72 -11.84
CA PRO A 139 9.37 -13.17 -11.91
C PRO A 139 9.57 -13.63 -13.36
N PRO A 140 10.36 -14.68 -13.64
CA PRO A 140 10.63 -15.12 -14.98
C PRO A 140 9.32 -15.42 -15.73
N GLY A 141 9.09 -14.72 -16.84
CA GLY A 141 7.91 -14.86 -17.69
C GLY A 141 6.90 -13.71 -17.67
N LEU A 142 7.18 -12.61 -16.92
CA LEU A 142 6.36 -11.42 -17.01
C LEU A 142 6.65 -10.67 -18.31
N THR A 143 5.70 -10.68 -19.25
CA THR A 143 5.74 -9.81 -20.42
C THR A 143 4.91 -8.57 -20.17
N THR A 144 5.49 -7.39 -20.39
CA THR A 144 4.82 -6.09 -20.23
C THR A 144 4.03 -5.65 -21.46
N SER A 145 4.06 -6.42 -22.54
CA SER A 145 3.39 -6.08 -23.81
C SER A 145 2.06 -6.83 -23.98
N MET A 146 1.01 -6.07 -24.24
CA MET A 146 -0.30 -6.63 -24.60
C MET A 146 -0.33 -7.11 -26.05
N PRO A 147 -0.94 -8.27 -26.35
CA PRO A 147 -0.90 -8.89 -27.69
C PRO A 147 -1.83 -8.26 -28.73
N SER A 148 -2.63 -7.24 -28.40
CA SER A 148 -3.63 -6.65 -29.29
C SER A 148 -3.96 -5.21 -28.89
N ASP A 149 -4.26 -4.35 -29.88
CA ASP A 149 -4.68 -2.96 -29.68
C ASP A 149 -6.17 -2.85 -29.28
N ASP A 150 -6.94 -3.95 -29.37
CA ASP A 150 -8.35 -3.99 -28.99
C ASP A 150 -8.51 -4.24 -27.47
N PRO A 151 -9.12 -3.30 -26.71
CA PRO A 151 -9.28 -3.41 -25.28
C PRO A 151 -10.05 -4.62 -24.79
N ALA A 152 -11.08 -5.03 -25.54
CA ALA A 152 -11.86 -6.22 -25.18
C ALA A 152 -11.02 -7.49 -25.28
N SER A 153 -10.16 -7.57 -26.30
CA SER A 153 -9.20 -8.67 -26.47
C SER A 153 -8.12 -8.66 -25.38
N GLN A 154 -7.64 -7.49 -25.00
CA GLN A 154 -6.67 -7.33 -23.91
C GLN A 154 -7.27 -7.80 -22.56
N VAL A 155 -8.46 -7.31 -22.20
CA VAL A 155 -9.16 -7.75 -20.98
C VAL A 155 -9.40 -9.25 -20.99
N LYS A 156 -9.81 -9.81 -22.14
CA LYS A 156 -10.00 -11.25 -22.28
C LYS A 156 -8.70 -12.04 -22.08
N ALA A 157 -7.58 -11.54 -22.58
CA ALA A 157 -6.28 -12.16 -22.37
C ALA A 157 -5.87 -12.14 -20.90
N ILE A 158 -6.03 -11.00 -20.20
CA ILE A 158 -5.77 -10.88 -18.76
C ILE A 158 -6.66 -11.84 -17.96
N LEU A 159 -7.92 -11.99 -18.34
CA LEU A 159 -8.89 -12.85 -17.66
C LEU A 159 -8.78 -14.33 -18.06
N SER A 160 -7.86 -14.70 -18.94
CA SER A 160 -7.74 -16.07 -19.48
C SER A 160 -7.44 -17.10 -18.40
N ASP A 161 -6.63 -16.72 -17.39
CA ASP A 161 -6.40 -17.52 -16.20
C ASP A 161 -6.03 -16.68 -14.96
N ALA A 162 -6.05 -17.31 -13.79
CA ALA A 162 -5.80 -16.64 -12.52
C ALA A 162 -4.35 -16.10 -12.40
N LYS A 163 -3.39 -16.78 -13.04
CA LYS A 163 -1.99 -16.38 -13.02
C LYS A 163 -1.75 -15.13 -13.87
N GLU A 164 -2.43 -15.01 -15.01
CA GLU A 164 -2.36 -13.82 -15.85
C GLU A 164 -2.94 -12.60 -15.12
N ILE A 165 -4.03 -12.76 -14.37
CA ILE A 165 -4.56 -11.69 -13.52
C ILE A 165 -3.53 -11.29 -12.44
N GLU A 166 -2.91 -12.26 -11.76
CA GLU A 166 -1.88 -12.00 -10.74
C GLU A 166 -0.69 -11.24 -11.32
N ASN A 167 -0.17 -11.70 -12.46
CA ASN A 167 0.92 -11.05 -13.17
C ASN A 167 0.56 -9.61 -13.56
N TYR A 168 -0.65 -9.39 -14.05
CA TYR A 168 -1.12 -8.09 -14.49
C TYR A 168 -1.22 -7.08 -13.34
N ILE A 169 -1.84 -7.47 -12.21
CA ILE A 169 -2.02 -6.59 -11.05
C ILE A 169 -0.74 -6.39 -10.23
N TRP A 170 0.27 -7.26 -10.39
CA TRP A 170 1.51 -7.18 -9.63
C TRP A 170 2.22 -5.83 -9.78
N THR A 171 2.18 -5.26 -10.98
CA THR A 171 2.88 -4.01 -11.32
C THR A 171 1.96 -2.80 -11.43
N ARG A 172 0.64 -2.94 -11.21
CA ARG A 172 -0.37 -1.91 -11.47
C ARG A 172 -1.19 -1.58 -10.25
N ASP A 173 -1.46 -0.28 -10.08
CA ASP A 173 -2.51 0.22 -9.22
C ASP A 173 -3.80 0.52 -10.03
N TYR A 174 -4.80 1.03 -9.35
CA TYR A 174 -6.08 1.37 -9.98
C TYR A 174 -5.96 2.52 -10.99
N VAL A 175 -5.06 3.49 -10.73
CA VAL A 175 -4.82 4.62 -11.64
C VAL A 175 -4.26 4.14 -12.97
N ASP A 176 -3.29 3.19 -12.93
CA ASP A 176 -2.74 2.62 -14.17
C ASP A 176 -3.80 1.94 -15.00
N ILE A 177 -4.59 1.07 -14.36
CA ILE A 177 -5.61 0.28 -15.06
C ILE A 177 -6.71 1.17 -15.62
N MET A 178 -7.17 2.14 -14.84
CA MET A 178 -8.20 3.07 -15.30
C MET A 178 -7.72 3.96 -16.45
N ASN A 179 -6.44 4.36 -16.45
CA ASN A 179 -5.83 5.08 -17.57
C ASN A 179 -5.70 4.19 -18.81
N GLU A 180 -5.19 2.96 -18.63
CA GLU A 180 -4.96 2.00 -19.72
C GLU A 180 -6.26 1.71 -20.48
N PHE A 181 -7.35 1.52 -19.78
CA PHE A 181 -8.66 1.19 -20.38
C PHE A 181 -9.61 2.40 -20.52
N SER A 182 -9.19 3.59 -20.09
CA SER A 182 -10.01 4.82 -20.11
C SER A 182 -11.40 4.62 -19.48
N VAL A 183 -11.49 3.81 -18.42
CA VAL A 183 -12.75 3.49 -17.75
C VAL A 183 -13.09 4.47 -16.65
N LYS A 184 -14.38 4.72 -16.47
CA LYS A 184 -14.91 5.57 -15.41
C LYS A 184 -15.83 4.78 -14.49
N TYR A 185 -15.74 5.09 -13.20
CA TYR A 185 -16.59 4.53 -12.14
C TYR A 185 -17.21 5.67 -11.35
N SER A 186 -18.38 5.45 -10.73
CA SER A 186 -18.79 6.33 -9.63
C SER A 186 -17.96 6.01 -8.38
N PRO A 187 -17.88 6.93 -7.40
CA PRO A 187 -17.23 6.63 -6.12
C PRO A 187 -17.75 5.34 -5.48
N GLU A 188 -19.06 5.17 -5.44
CA GLU A 188 -19.72 4.02 -4.81
C GLU A 188 -19.38 2.71 -5.55
N GLU A 189 -19.49 2.70 -6.89
CA GLU A 189 -19.08 1.55 -7.71
C GLU A 189 -17.63 1.15 -7.44
N PHE A 190 -16.74 2.13 -7.32
CA PHE A 190 -15.33 1.89 -7.06
C PHE A 190 -15.10 1.34 -5.66
N LEU A 191 -15.69 1.95 -4.63
CA LEU A 191 -15.54 1.52 -3.24
C LEU A 191 -16.08 0.10 -2.99
N GLU A 192 -17.06 -0.37 -3.77
CA GLU A 192 -17.50 -1.76 -3.73
C GLU A 192 -16.47 -2.74 -4.29
N LEU A 193 -15.57 -2.30 -5.17
CA LEU A 193 -14.59 -3.15 -5.85
C LEU A 193 -13.25 -3.23 -5.11
N VAL A 194 -12.89 -2.20 -4.35
CA VAL A 194 -11.61 -2.13 -3.65
C VAL A 194 -11.64 -2.82 -2.29
N ASP A 195 -10.50 -3.37 -1.89
CA ASP A 195 -10.36 -3.98 -0.57
C ASP A 195 -10.22 -2.92 0.52
N ARG A 196 -10.53 -3.30 1.76
CA ARG A 196 -10.25 -2.47 2.93
C ARG A 196 -8.77 -2.40 3.18
N LEU A 197 -8.30 -1.23 3.57
CA LEU A 197 -6.91 -1.03 3.98
C LEU A 197 -6.62 -1.86 5.23
N LYS A 198 -5.55 -2.68 5.15
CA LYS A 198 -5.18 -3.63 6.19
C LYS A 198 -3.91 -3.16 6.92
N PRO A 199 -3.79 -3.39 8.22
CA PRO A 199 -2.53 -3.22 8.92
C PRO A 199 -1.47 -4.18 8.38
N ARG A 200 -0.20 -3.80 8.53
CA ARG A 200 0.94 -4.68 8.26
C ARG A 200 1.64 -5.01 9.57
N LEU A 201 2.12 -6.24 9.68
CA LEU A 201 2.78 -6.74 10.88
C LEU A 201 4.30 -6.69 10.70
N TYR A 202 4.97 -6.15 11.72
CA TYR A 202 6.42 -6.05 11.76
C TYR A 202 6.95 -6.74 13.01
N SER A 203 7.95 -7.60 12.87
CA SER A 203 8.61 -8.22 14.01
C SER A 203 9.24 -7.14 14.88
N ILE A 204 8.99 -7.20 16.18
CA ILE A 204 9.56 -6.26 17.16
C ILE A 204 11.03 -6.59 17.36
N ALA A 205 11.89 -5.58 17.30
CA ALA A 205 13.34 -5.68 17.43
C ALA A 205 13.86 -5.31 18.83
N SER A 206 13.01 -4.76 19.70
CA SER A 206 13.36 -4.37 21.08
C SER A 206 12.89 -5.37 22.11
N SER A 207 13.40 -5.24 23.33
CA SER A 207 12.89 -5.88 24.53
C SER A 207 12.10 -4.88 25.36
N HIS A 208 10.88 -5.21 25.74
CA HIS A 208 10.07 -4.34 26.62
C HIS A 208 10.73 -4.06 27.98
N ASP A 209 11.46 -5.03 28.52
CA ASP A 209 12.16 -4.88 29.81
C ASP A 209 13.35 -3.92 29.70
N ALA A 210 14.01 -3.85 28.52
CA ALA A 210 15.14 -2.97 28.28
C ALA A 210 14.69 -1.54 27.88
N HIS A 211 13.57 -1.42 27.19
CA HIS A 211 13.02 -0.17 26.67
C HIS A 211 11.53 -0.02 27.03
N PRO A 212 11.20 0.16 28.33
CA PRO A 212 9.81 0.26 28.77
C PRO A 212 9.10 1.44 28.10
N GLY A 213 7.90 1.20 27.58
CA GLY A 213 7.08 2.25 26.93
C GLY A 213 7.41 2.51 25.47
N PHE A 214 8.37 1.75 24.88
CA PHE A 214 8.74 1.90 23.47
C PHE A 214 8.73 0.56 22.73
N VAL A 215 8.51 0.62 21.41
CA VAL A 215 8.71 -0.49 20.48
C VAL A 215 9.66 -0.03 19.38
N GLU A 216 10.69 -0.84 19.12
CA GLU A 216 11.63 -0.60 18.03
C GLU A 216 11.43 -1.61 16.92
N LEU A 217 11.46 -1.11 15.69
CA LEU A 217 11.38 -1.90 14.48
C LEU A 217 12.62 -1.67 13.62
N THR A 218 13.04 -2.74 12.93
CA THR A 218 14.02 -2.67 11.83
C THR A 218 13.30 -2.98 10.55
N VAL A 219 13.08 -1.97 9.70
CA VAL A 219 12.19 -2.04 8.54
C VAL A 219 12.94 -1.78 7.24
N GLY A 220 12.90 -2.76 6.32
CA GLY A 220 13.32 -2.54 4.95
C GLY A 220 12.27 -1.70 4.21
N ILE A 221 12.69 -0.56 3.69
CA ILE A 221 11.78 0.32 2.92
C ILE A 221 11.75 -0.20 1.48
N VAL A 222 10.54 -0.50 1.01
CA VAL A 222 10.33 -1.02 -0.34
C VAL A 222 10.05 0.15 -1.27
N ARG A 223 10.92 0.30 -2.30
CA ARG A 223 10.76 1.28 -3.38
C ARG A 223 11.11 0.62 -4.71
N PHE A 224 10.30 0.88 -5.72
CA PHE A 224 10.52 0.35 -7.07
C PHE A 224 9.82 1.22 -8.12
N ASN A 225 10.20 1.07 -9.38
CA ASN A 225 9.61 1.78 -10.51
C ASN A 225 8.96 0.78 -11.47
N TYR A 226 7.68 1.02 -11.79
CA TYR A 226 6.97 0.33 -12.87
C TYR A 226 6.10 1.33 -13.63
N HIS A 227 6.03 1.15 -14.95
CA HIS A 227 5.21 2.00 -15.84
C HIS A 227 5.51 3.50 -15.68
N ASP A 228 6.83 3.86 -15.57
CA ASP A 228 7.30 5.22 -15.35
C ASP A 228 6.75 5.90 -14.08
N ARG A 229 6.28 5.11 -13.11
CA ARG A 229 5.76 5.58 -11.82
C ARG A 229 6.54 4.97 -10.66
N GLN A 230 6.83 5.82 -9.67
CA GLN A 230 7.43 5.39 -8.42
C GLN A 230 6.38 4.70 -7.54
N ARG A 231 6.77 3.57 -6.96
CA ARG A 231 5.94 2.73 -6.12
C ARG A 231 6.69 2.26 -4.90
N GLY A 232 5.98 1.74 -3.94
CA GLY A 232 6.61 1.13 -2.76
C GLY A 232 5.63 0.41 -1.87
N GLY A 233 6.15 -0.14 -0.81
CA GLY A 233 5.33 -0.76 0.21
C GLY A 233 4.55 0.29 0.99
N ILE A 234 3.23 0.23 0.97
CA ILE A 234 2.35 1.25 1.56
C ILE A 234 2.75 1.62 2.98
N THR A 235 2.93 0.65 3.87
CA THR A 235 3.23 0.92 5.28
C THR A 235 4.67 1.36 5.48
N THR A 236 5.62 0.82 4.69
CA THR A 236 7.03 1.20 4.80
C THR A 236 7.26 2.63 4.33
N GLN A 237 6.63 3.04 3.22
CA GLN A 237 6.67 4.43 2.76
C GLN A 237 5.92 5.37 3.71
N TYR A 238 4.74 4.96 4.18
CA TYR A 238 3.97 5.74 5.15
C TYR A 238 4.83 6.09 6.37
N MET A 239 5.45 5.09 7.02
CA MET A 239 6.31 5.32 8.18
C MET A 239 7.57 6.13 7.87
N ALA A 240 8.14 5.97 6.66
CA ALA A 240 9.40 6.59 6.28
C ALA A 240 9.25 8.02 5.77
N ASP A 241 8.17 8.32 5.05
CA ASP A 241 8.07 9.54 4.24
C ASP A 241 6.88 10.43 4.62
N GLU A 242 5.79 9.85 5.16
CA GLU A 242 4.54 10.58 5.42
C GLU A 242 4.37 10.94 6.90
N VAL A 243 4.92 10.12 7.81
CA VAL A 243 4.79 10.34 9.25
C VAL A 243 5.80 11.38 9.73
N LEU A 244 5.31 12.48 10.27
CA LEU A 244 6.14 13.48 10.95
C LEU A 244 6.48 12.96 12.36
N VAL A 245 7.79 12.82 12.63
CA VAL A 245 8.33 12.33 13.92
C VAL A 245 7.84 13.22 15.06
N ASN A 246 7.34 12.60 16.13
CA ASN A 246 6.73 13.22 17.30
C ASN A 246 5.39 13.97 17.07
N GLU A 247 4.88 14.02 15.84
CA GLU A 247 3.69 14.80 15.51
C GLU A 247 2.52 13.92 15.06
N THR A 248 2.73 13.12 13.99
CA THR A 248 1.66 12.35 13.36
C THR A 248 1.27 11.12 14.18
N PRO A 249 0.00 10.98 14.58
CA PRO A 249 -0.47 9.75 15.22
C PRO A 249 -0.50 8.59 14.22
N VAL A 250 -0.04 7.42 14.67
CA VAL A 250 -0.01 6.18 13.89
C VAL A 250 -0.72 5.09 14.67
N GLY A 251 -1.76 4.51 14.09
CA GLY A 251 -2.50 3.42 14.73
C GLY A 251 -1.67 2.15 14.86
N VAL A 252 -1.49 1.64 16.08
CA VAL A 252 -0.72 0.43 16.35
C VAL A 252 -1.43 -0.52 17.31
N PHE A 253 -1.03 -1.80 17.28
CA PHE A 253 -1.44 -2.83 18.24
C PHE A 253 -0.42 -3.96 18.25
N THR A 254 -0.34 -4.73 19.34
CA THR A 254 0.58 -5.87 19.43
C THR A 254 -0.12 -7.18 19.06
N VAL A 255 0.63 -8.08 18.43
CA VAL A 255 0.19 -9.43 18.07
C VAL A 255 1.19 -10.45 18.60
N SER A 256 0.73 -11.34 19.48
CA SER A 256 1.57 -12.39 20.00
C SER A 256 1.73 -13.53 19.00
N TYR A 257 2.97 -13.82 18.63
CA TYR A 257 3.32 -14.94 17.75
C TYR A 257 3.87 -16.11 18.58
N THR A 258 3.14 -17.22 18.62
CA THR A 258 3.55 -18.42 19.35
C THR A 258 4.59 -19.27 18.59
N HIS A 259 4.72 -19.12 17.28
CA HIS A 259 5.54 -19.99 16.43
C HIS A 259 7.02 -19.58 16.31
N LEU A 260 7.39 -18.32 16.53
CA LEU A 260 8.78 -17.85 16.46
C LEU A 260 9.61 -18.19 17.71
N ARG A 261 8.96 -18.52 18.83
CA ARG A 261 9.65 -18.84 20.10
C ARG A 261 10.42 -20.15 20.09
N ALA A 262 10.13 -21.06 19.16
CA ALA A 262 10.75 -22.39 19.11
C ALA A 262 12.18 -22.39 18.54
N HIS A 263 12.62 -21.32 17.87
CA HIS A 263 13.95 -21.24 17.24
C HIS A 263 14.98 -20.43 18.04
N GLU A 264 14.57 -19.71 19.08
CA GLU A 264 15.49 -18.88 19.88
C GLU A 264 16.15 -19.62 21.05
N THR A 265 15.87 -20.90 21.26
CA THR A 265 16.33 -21.64 22.46
C THR A 265 17.61 -22.42 22.27
N PHE A 266 18.35 -22.26 21.18
CA PHE A 266 19.63 -22.94 20.96
C PHE A 266 20.69 -21.97 20.44
N ALA A 267 21.16 -21.10 21.31
CA ALA A 267 22.44 -20.41 21.18
C ALA A 267 23.22 -20.52 22.51
#